data_fed259d5937e7554669df4744c543c9f
#
_entry.id   fed259d5937e7554669df4744c543c9f
#
_cell.length_a   1.000
_cell.length_b   1.000
_cell.length_c   1.000
_cell.angle_alpha   90.00
_cell.angle_beta   90.00
_cell.angle_gamma   90.00
#
_symmetry.space_group_name_H-M   'P 1'
#
loop_
_entity.id
_entity.type
_entity.pdbx_description
1 polymer ?
#
loop_
_entity_poly.entity_id
_entity_poly.type
_entity_poly.pdbx_seq_one_letter_code
_entity_poly.pdbx_strand_id
1 'polypeptide(L)' 'MNYPAKVMSMKALVKMGISESFLRRAYTDKSTQIAWRADPTRPNSKIMFDTEALEIFRVKQIALEKKMIANVI' A
#
# COMPACT_ATOMS: atom_id res chain seq x y z
N MET A 1 -2.08 -7.31 -9.90
CA MET A 1 -0.97 -6.42 -10.29
C MET A 1 0.36 -7.13 -10.04
N ASN A 2 1.26 -7.06 -10.98
CA ASN A 2 2.56 -7.71 -10.85
C ASN A 2 3.62 -6.71 -10.42
N TYR A 3 4.30 -7.03 -9.32
CA TYR A 3 5.36 -6.18 -8.79
C TYR A 3 6.72 -6.77 -9.17
N PRO A 4 7.69 -5.94 -9.58
CA PRO A 4 9.01 -6.44 -9.97
C PRO A 4 9.85 -6.97 -8.80
N ALA A 5 9.49 -6.62 -7.56
CA ALA A 5 10.21 -7.09 -6.39
C ALA A 5 9.24 -7.30 -5.22
N LYS A 6 9.62 -8.17 -4.29
CA LYS A 6 8.82 -8.45 -3.11
C LYS A 6 8.79 -7.25 -2.16
N VAL A 7 9.90 -6.53 -2.04
CA VAL A 7 10.01 -5.33 -1.21
C VAL A 7 10.33 -4.16 -2.12
N MET A 8 9.52 -3.10 -2.05
CA MET A 8 9.70 -1.92 -2.89
C MET A 8 9.48 -0.65 -2.07
N SER A 9 10.18 0.41 -2.45
CA SER A 9 10.00 1.72 -1.82
C SER A 9 8.71 2.37 -2.29
N MET A 10 8.17 3.30 -1.49
CA MET A 10 7.01 4.10 -1.88
C MET A 10 7.25 4.81 -3.21
N LYS A 11 8.43 5.40 -3.38
CA LYS A 11 8.78 6.11 -4.60
C LYS A 11 8.72 5.22 -5.83
N ALA A 12 9.23 3.98 -5.73
CA ALA A 12 9.18 3.02 -6.83
C ALA A 12 7.74 2.62 -7.16
N LEU A 13 6.90 2.45 -6.15
CA LEU A 13 5.49 2.09 -6.34
C LEU A 13 4.70 3.24 -6.97
N VAL A 14 4.98 4.48 -6.60
CA VAL A 14 4.37 5.65 -7.24
C VAL A 14 4.74 5.72 -8.71
N LYS A 15 5.99 5.38 -9.07
CA LYS A 15 6.40 5.31 -10.47
C LYS A 15 5.66 4.25 -11.25
N MET A 16 5.20 3.19 -10.60
CA MET A 16 4.36 2.17 -11.23
C MET A 16 2.92 2.62 -11.47
N GLY A 17 2.55 3.78 -10.95
CA GLY A 17 1.21 4.32 -11.11
C GLY A 17 0.30 4.14 -9.89
N ILE A 18 0.83 3.68 -8.76
CA ILE A 18 0.04 3.55 -7.54
C ILE A 18 -0.03 4.92 -6.84
N SER A 19 -1.22 5.30 -6.41
CA SER A 19 -1.47 6.57 -5.74
C SER A 19 -0.67 6.69 -4.43
N GLU A 20 0.01 7.82 -4.24
CA GLU A 20 0.75 8.08 -3.00
C GLU A 20 -0.19 8.10 -1.79
N SER A 21 -1.36 8.70 -1.92
CA SER A 21 -2.32 8.74 -0.81
C SER A 21 -2.80 7.35 -0.42
N PHE A 22 -2.99 6.46 -1.39
CA PHE A 22 -3.32 5.07 -1.12
C PHE A 22 -2.18 4.37 -0.36
N LEU A 23 -0.94 4.59 -0.78
CA LEU A 23 0.24 4.00 -0.12
C LEU A 23 0.40 4.51 1.31
N ARG A 24 0.13 5.79 1.56
CA ARG A 24 0.15 6.35 2.91
C ARG A 24 -0.92 5.73 3.79
N ARG A 25 -2.10 5.48 3.24
CA ARG A 25 -3.18 4.77 3.95
C ARG A 25 -2.74 3.35 4.33
N ALA A 26 -2.12 2.63 3.39
CA ALA A 26 -1.61 1.30 3.66
C ALA A 26 -0.52 1.31 4.74
N TYR A 27 0.34 2.33 4.73
CA TYR A 27 1.38 2.48 5.74
C TYR A 27 0.79 2.69 7.14
N THR A 28 -0.30 3.44 7.24
CA THR A 28 -0.93 3.75 8.54
C THR A 28 -1.90 2.67 9.02
N ASP A 29 -2.17 1.64 8.20
CA ASP A 29 -3.06 0.55 8.59
C ASP A 29 -2.38 -0.32 9.65
N LYS A 30 -2.92 -0.28 10.87
CA LYS A 30 -2.37 -1.01 12.01
C LYS A 30 -2.77 -2.47 12.07
N SER A 31 -3.77 -2.87 11.28
CA SER A 31 -4.23 -4.26 11.28
C SER A 31 -3.29 -5.20 10.53
N THR A 32 -2.44 -4.65 9.66
CA THR A 32 -1.47 -5.41 8.88
C THR A 32 -0.15 -4.66 8.85
N GLN A 33 0.96 -5.38 8.88
CA GLN A 33 2.27 -4.76 8.74
C GLN A 33 2.68 -4.80 7.26
N ILE A 34 2.07 -3.90 6.48
CA ILE A 34 2.32 -3.83 5.04
C ILE A 34 3.59 -3.04 4.74
N ALA A 35 3.90 -2.05 5.58
CA ALA A 35 4.96 -1.09 5.30
C ALA A 35 5.72 -0.72 6.57
N TRP A 36 6.95 -0.27 6.40
CA TRP A 36 7.83 0.13 7.48
C TRP A 36 8.84 1.15 6.98
N ARG A 37 9.50 1.86 7.91
CA ARG A 37 10.62 2.74 7.59
C ARG A 37 11.87 1.91 7.36
N ALA A 38 12.62 2.21 6.31
CA ALA A 38 13.89 1.53 6.03
C ALA A 38 14.87 1.68 7.19
N ASP A 39 14.87 2.86 7.83
CA ASP A 39 15.62 3.11 9.06
C ASP A 39 14.66 3.65 10.11
N PRO A 40 14.23 2.81 11.08
CA PRO A 40 13.26 3.24 12.08
C PRO A 40 13.78 4.33 13.02
N THR A 41 15.08 4.56 13.07
CA THR A 41 15.66 5.63 13.87
C THR A 41 15.63 6.99 13.17
N ARG A 42 15.32 7.01 11.86
CA ARG A 42 15.24 8.24 11.07
C ARG A 42 13.82 8.43 10.53
N PRO A 43 13.09 9.46 10.99
CA PRO A 43 11.71 9.67 10.53
C PRO A 43 11.61 10.03 9.04
N ASN A 44 12.71 10.49 8.42
CA ASN A 44 12.73 10.83 7.00
C ASN A 44 13.26 9.72 6.11
N SER A 45 13.50 8.52 6.65
CA SER A 45 13.94 7.39 5.84
C SER A 45 12.84 6.93 4.89
N LYS A 46 13.22 6.17 3.87
CA LYS A 46 12.28 5.64 2.88
C LYS A 46 11.25 4.73 3.54
N ILE A 47 10.03 4.80 3.06
CA ILE A 47 8.98 3.84 3.44
C ILE A 47 9.08 2.68 2.47
N MET A 48 9.23 1.47 3.01
CA MET A 48 9.31 0.23 2.23
C MET A 48 8.01 -0.55 2.40
N PHE A 49 7.62 -1.25 1.35
CA PHE A 49 6.38 -2.02 1.32
C PHE A 49 6.67 -3.48 0.99
N ASP A 50 5.97 -4.38 1.68
CA ASP A 50 5.83 -5.78 1.27
C ASP A 50 4.76 -5.81 0.18
N THR A 51 5.17 -6.03 -1.06
CA THR A 51 4.27 -5.93 -2.20
C THR A 51 3.19 -7.01 -2.20
N GLU A 52 3.47 -8.18 -1.62
CA GLU A 52 2.47 -9.24 -1.49
C GLU A 52 1.35 -8.81 -0.54
N ALA A 53 1.71 -8.28 0.64
CA ALA A 53 0.74 -7.77 1.60
C ALA A 53 0.00 -6.55 1.06
N LEU A 54 0.70 -5.67 0.34
CA LEU A 54 0.10 -4.51 -0.29
C LEU A 54 -0.95 -4.92 -1.32
N GLU A 55 -0.68 -5.94 -2.13
CA GLU A 55 -1.64 -6.41 -3.13
C GLU A 55 -2.90 -6.99 -2.48
N ILE A 56 -2.75 -7.74 -1.40
CA ILE A 56 -3.89 -8.25 -0.63
C ILE A 56 -4.75 -7.08 -0.11
N PHE A 57 -4.11 -6.07 0.44
CA PHE A 57 -4.78 -4.86 0.93
C PHE A 57 -5.49 -4.14 -0.21
N ARG A 58 -4.84 -3.95 -1.35
CA ARG A 58 -5.40 -3.27 -2.52
C ARG A 58 -6.65 -3.98 -3.03
N VAL A 59 -6.61 -5.30 -3.15
CA VAL A 59 -7.75 -6.09 -3.62
C VAL A 59 -8.93 -5.97 -2.65
N LYS A 60 -8.66 -5.99 -1.34
CA LYS A 60 -9.71 -5.80 -0.34
C LYS A 60 -10.35 -4.42 -0.44
N GLN A 61 -9.56 -3.38 -0.66
CA GLN A 61 -10.10 -2.02 -0.78
C GLN A 61 -10.96 -1.87 -2.03
N ILE A 62 -10.56 -2.47 -3.14
CA ILE A 62 -11.35 -2.47 -4.37
C ILE A 62 -12.68 -3.20 -4.14
N ALA A 63 -12.65 -4.34 -3.47
CA ALA A 63 -13.87 -5.10 -3.18
C ALA A 63 -14.83 -4.31 -2.29
N LEU A 64 -14.31 -3.62 -1.29
CA LEU A 64 -15.11 -2.77 -0.41
C LEU A 64 -15.72 -1.59 -1.18
N GLU A 65 -14.97 -0.96 -2.06
CA GLU A 65 -15.45 0.13 -2.90
C GLU A 65 -16.62 -0.34 -3.79
N LYS A 66 -16.47 -1.48 -4.44
CA LYS A 66 -17.53 -2.05 -5.29
C LYS A 66 -18.78 -2.36 -4.49
N LYS A 67 -18.62 -2.89 -3.28
CA LYS A 67 -19.74 -3.20 -2.40
C LYS A 67 -20.47 -1.92 -1.97
N MET A 68 -19.73 -0.87 -1.65
CA MET A 68 -20.31 0.43 -1.28
C MET A 68 -21.10 1.03 -2.44
N ILE A 69 -20.56 0.98 -3.65
CA ILE A 69 -21.24 1.46 -4.85
C ILE A 69 -22.53 0.68 -5.08
N ALA A 70 -22.50 -0.64 -4.95
CA ALA A 70 -23.67 -1.48 -5.11
C ALA A 70 -24.76 -1.16 -4.07
N ASN A 71 -24.37 -0.76 -2.87
CA ASN A 71 -25.33 -0.43 -1.80
C ASN A 71 -25.93 0.98 -1.95
N VAL A 72 -25.31 1.84 -2.75
CA VAL A 72 -25.78 3.22 -2.96
C VAL A 72 -26.84 3.28 -4.06
N ILE A 73 -26.87 2.28 -4.90
CA ILE A 73 -27.87 2.15 -5.97
C ILE A 73 -29.10 1.42 -5.43
#